data_6781661543405396693ee7236acf490d
#
_entry.id   6781661543405396693ee7236acf490d
#
_cell.length_a   1.000
_cell.length_b   1.000
_cell.length_c   1.000
_cell.angle_alpha   90.00
_cell.angle_beta   90.00
_cell.angle_gamma   90.00
#
_symmetry.space_group_name_H-M   'P 1'
#
loop_
_entity.id
_entity.type
_entity.pdbx_description
1 polymer ?
#
loop_
_entity_poly.entity_id
_entity_poly.type
_entity_poly.pdbx_seq_one_letter_code
_entity_poly.pdbx_strand_id
1 'polypeptide(L)'
;AAAKSFIQELPKNVRLGIVTFAGTASVVQTITDNREEMLAAIERFALQRATATGSGLLLSLSQLLPDAGIDLEAAVYDSSFSRYGGGGASIDRTRKAGRTEKKDFKPVAPGSYTSGAIILISDGRRTTGPDPIEAAKMAADRGVRVFTVGFGTRDGGAIGFEGMSFWVRLDEETLKAVARITG
;
A
#
# COMPACT_ATOMS: atom_id res chain seq x y z
N ALA A 1 -15.42 8.66 10.30
CA ALA A 1 -16.81 8.39 9.93
C ALA A 1 -16.87 7.44 8.72
N ALA A 2 -16.40 7.82 7.51
CA ALA A 2 -16.56 7.03 6.27
C ALA A 2 -16.03 5.59 6.33
N ALA A 3 -14.82 5.36 6.87
CA ALA A 3 -14.27 4.02 6.98
C ALA A 3 -15.10 3.10 7.90
N LYS A 4 -15.66 3.64 8.98
CA LYS A 4 -16.55 2.87 9.87
C LYS A 4 -17.84 2.47 9.17
N SER A 5 -18.50 3.41 8.46
CA SER A 5 -19.71 3.13 7.68
C SER A 5 -19.42 2.06 6.62
N PHE A 6 -18.30 2.18 5.89
CA PHE A 6 -17.89 1.19 4.90
C PHE A 6 -17.78 -0.22 5.51
N ILE A 7 -17.10 -0.37 6.67
CA ILE A 7 -16.97 -1.67 7.34
C ILE A 7 -18.33 -2.24 7.77
N GLN A 8 -19.23 -1.39 8.26
CA GLN A 8 -20.55 -1.81 8.70
C GLN A 8 -21.44 -2.28 7.54
N GLU A 9 -21.27 -1.69 6.35
CA GLU A 9 -22.04 -2.02 5.14
C GLU A 9 -21.51 -3.24 4.39
N LEU A 10 -20.26 -3.68 4.68
CA LEU A 10 -19.70 -4.87 4.02
C LEU A 10 -20.50 -6.14 4.35
N PRO A 11 -20.74 -7.04 3.37
CA PRO A 11 -21.34 -8.35 3.59
C PRO A 11 -20.59 -9.15 4.66
N LYS A 12 -21.30 -9.93 5.46
CA LYS A 12 -20.71 -10.69 6.59
C LYS A 12 -19.65 -11.72 6.18
N ASN A 13 -19.71 -12.21 4.95
CA ASN A 13 -18.78 -13.19 4.39
C ASN A 13 -17.48 -12.54 3.83
N VAL A 14 -17.36 -11.22 3.87
CA VAL A 14 -16.16 -10.51 3.44
C VAL A 14 -15.19 -10.35 4.61
N ARG A 15 -13.97 -10.84 4.46
CA ARG A 15 -12.88 -10.64 5.39
C ARG A 15 -12.11 -9.37 5.00
N LEU A 16 -11.68 -8.61 5.97
CA LEU A 16 -10.95 -7.35 5.77
C LEU A 16 -9.68 -7.30 6.61
N GLY A 17 -8.59 -6.85 6.04
CA GLY A 17 -7.38 -6.41 6.74
C GLY A 17 -7.22 -4.90 6.61
N ILE A 18 -6.51 -4.29 7.52
CA ILE A 18 -6.28 -2.84 7.52
C ILE A 18 -4.80 -2.56 7.64
N VAL A 19 -4.28 -1.83 6.66
CA VAL A 19 -2.91 -1.34 6.61
C VAL A 19 -2.93 0.18 6.62
N THR A 20 -2.16 0.78 7.50
CA THR A 20 -1.88 2.22 7.47
C THR A 20 -0.53 2.48 6.85
N PHE A 21 -0.41 3.62 6.20
CA PHE A 21 0.86 4.08 5.65
C PHE A 21 1.01 5.59 5.83
N ALA A 22 2.12 5.96 6.43
CA ALA A 22 2.54 7.34 6.63
C ALA A 22 4.04 7.44 6.30
N GLY A 23 4.91 7.71 7.25
CA GLY A 23 6.36 7.58 7.07
C GLY A 23 6.81 6.14 6.77
N THR A 24 6.09 5.17 7.33
CA THR A 24 6.22 3.73 7.10
C THR A 24 4.84 3.12 6.89
N ALA A 25 4.76 1.87 6.45
CA ALA A 25 3.52 1.10 6.42
C ALA A 25 3.46 0.12 7.60
N SER A 26 2.27 -0.07 8.15
CA SER A 26 2.04 -0.99 9.27
C SER A 26 0.70 -1.70 9.14
N VAL A 27 0.67 -2.99 9.48
CA VAL A 27 -0.59 -3.74 9.62
C VAL A 27 -1.25 -3.32 10.93
N VAL A 28 -2.42 -2.74 10.85
CA VAL A 28 -3.22 -2.35 12.02
C VAL A 28 -4.16 -3.47 12.43
N GLN A 29 -4.71 -4.15 11.42
CA GLN A 29 -5.54 -5.33 11.59
C GLN A 29 -5.20 -6.36 10.51
N THR A 30 -4.86 -7.56 10.91
CA THR A 30 -4.73 -8.70 9.99
C THR A 30 -6.10 -9.08 9.42
N ILE A 31 -6.11 -9.82 8.32
CA ILE A 31 -7.36 -10.18 7.64
C ILE A 31 -8.26 -11.03 8.57
N THR A 32 -9.42 -10.47 8.90
CA THR A 32 -10.42 -11.08 9.80
C THR A 32 -11.84 -10.80 9.27
N ASP A 33 -12.82 -11.56 9.74
CA ASP A 33 -14.26 -11.30 9.57
C ASP A 33 -14.90 -10.65 10.81
N ASN A 34 -14.13 -10.49 11.89
CA ASN A 34 -14.58 -9.88 13.12
C ASN A 34 -14.72 -8.36 12.98
N ARG A 35 -15.95 -7.86 12.87
CA ARG A 35 -16.26 -6.44 12.68
C ARG A 35 -15.86 -5.57 13.88
N GLU A 36 -15.95 -6.08 15.08
CA GLU A 36 -15.60 -5.35 16.30
C GLU A 36 -14.10 -5.07 16.35
N GLU A 37 -13.27 -6.06 16.00
CA GLU A 37 -11.82 -5.88 15.89
C GLU A 37 -11.45 -4.82 14.85
N MET A 38 -12.10 -4.84 13.69
CA MET A 38 -11.87 -3.86 12.63
C MET A 38 -12.24 -2.44 13.07
N LEU A 39 -13.38 -2.27 13.73
CA LEU A 39 -13.82 -0.96 14.23
C LEU A 39 -12.90 -0.44 15.32
N ALA A 40 -12.50 -1.30 16.27
CA ALA A 40 -11.54 -0.96 17.30
C ALA A 40 -10.15 -0.62 16.72
N ALA A 41 -9.74 -1.28 15.64
CA ALA A 41 -8.50 -0.97 14.93
C ALA A 41 -8.52 0.45 14.35
N ILE A 42 -9.64 0.86 13.73
CA ILE A 42 -9.80 2.22 13.18
C ILE A 42 -9.75 3.30 14.28
N GLU A 43 -10.25 3.01 15.47
CA GLU A 43 -10.22 3.98 16.58
C GLU A 43 -8.82 4.25 17.11
N ARG A 44 -7.90 3.32 16.90
CA ARG A 44 -6.49 3.43 17.31
C ARG A 44 -5.61 4.18 16.31
N PHE A 45 -6.17 4.68 15.19
CA PHE A 45 -5.40 5.43 14.21
C PHE A 45 -4.86 6.73 14.81
N ALA A 46 -3.55 6.84 14.84
CA ALA A 46 -2.86 8.11 15.04
C ALA A 46 -2.46 8.67 13.68
N LEU A 47 -2.81 9.93 13.43
CA LEU A 47 -2.35 10.64 12.23
C LEU A 47 -0.84 10.84 12.31
N GLN A 48 -0.13 10.41 11.28
CA GLN A 48 1.31 10.59 11.15
C GLN A 48 1.63 11.41 9.90
N ARG A 49 2.80 12.04 9.89
CA ARG A 49 3.30 12.80 8.74
C ARG A 49 3.92 11.85 7.71
N ALA A 50 4.00 12.33 6.47
CA ALA A 50 4.50 11.61 5.30
C ALA A 50 3.51 10.58 4.73
N THR A 51 3.80 10.09 3.51
CA THR A 51 2.91 9.18 2.78
C THR A 51 3.76 8.16 2.00
N ALA A 52 3.83 6.93 2.52
CA ALA A 52 4.54 5.80 1.93
C ALA A 52 3.56 4.89 1.17
N THR A 53 2.90 5.42 0.15
CA THR A 53 1.83 4.75 -0.62
C THR A 53 2.28 3.40 -1.17
N GLY A 54 3.47 3.34 -1.77
CA GLY A 54 4.02 2.08 -2.31
C GLY A 54 4.26 1.02 -1.24
N SER A 55 4.79 1.42 -0.06
CA SER A 55 4.95 0.51 1.08
C SER A 55 3.59 -0.03 1.56
N GLY A 56 2.57 0.82 1.61
CA GLY A 56 1.21 0.42 1.95
C GLY A 56 0.64 -0.62 1.00
N LEU A 57 0.83 -0.43 -0.31
CA LEU A 57 0.41 -1.40 -1.34
C LEU A 57 1.16 -2.73 -1.22
N LEU A 58 2.48 -2.71 -1.05
CA LEU A 58 3.30 -3.92 -0.92
C LEU A 58 2.94 -4.71 0.34
N LEU A 59 2.76 -4.01 1.47
CA LEU A 59 2.36 -4.65 2.71
C LEU A 59 0.94 -5.24 2.63
N SER A 60 0.00 -4.53 1.99
CA SER A 60 -1.35 -5.05 1.74
C SER A 60 -1.33 -6.28 0.84
N LEU A 61 -0.49 -6.26 -0.20
CA LEU A 61 -0.32 -7.39 -1.11
C LEU A 61 0.25 -8.62 -0.39
N SER A 62 1.23 -8.44 0.50
CA SER A 62 1.79 -9.53 1.30
C SER A 62 0.80 -10.13 2.30
N GLN A 63 -0.10 -9.30 2.86
CA GLN A 63 -1.17 -9.79 3.72
C GLN A 63 -2.23 -10.58 2.94
N LEU A 64 -2.53 -10.16 1.72
CA LEU A 64 -3.50 -10.82 0.85
C LEU A 64 -2.96 -12.14 0.28
N LEU A 65 -1.66 -12.17 -0.04
CA LEU A 65 -0.96 -13.29 -0.66
C LEU A 65 0.31 -13.66 0.14
N PRO A 66 0.17 -14.25 1.34
CA PRO A 66 1.32 -14.51 2.22
C PRO A 66 2.34 -15.48 1.60
N ASP A 67 1.89 -16.38 0.73
CA ASP A 67 2.73 -17.38 0.07
C ASP A 67 3.35 -16.90 -1.27
N ALA A 68 3.11 -15.65 -1.67
CA ALA A 68 3.58 -15.12 -2.94
C ALA A 68 5.07 -14.73 -2.97
N GLY A 69 5.79 -14.96 -1.86
CA GLY A 69 7.23 -14.71 -1.77
C GLY A 69 7.60 -13.24 -1.99
N ILE A 70 6.79 -12.32 -1.49
CA ILE A 70 7.04 -10.89 -1.58
C ILE A 70 8.09 -10.51 -0.56
N ASP A 71 9.29 -10.19 -1.03
CA ASP A 71 10.36 -9.68 -0.20
C ASP A 71 10.14 -8.19 0.05
N LEU A 72 9.50 -7.87 1.17
CA LEU A 72 9.20 -6.49 1.56
C LEU A 72 10.46 -5.68 1.84
N GLU A 73 11.49 -6.31 2.42
CA GLU A 73 12.77 -5.64 2.71
C GLU A 73 13.46 -5.24 1.41
N ALA A 74 13.64 -6.17 0.48
CA ALA A 74 14.22 -5.87 -0.81
C ALA A 74 13.43 -4.81 -1.58
N ALA A 75 12.09 -4.90 -1.61
CA ALA A 75 11.24 -3.96 -2.31
C ALA A 75 11.27 -2.54 -1.70
N VAL A 76 11.44 -2.42 -0.39
CA VAL A 76 11.55 -1.11 0.31
C VAL A 76 12.97 -0.55 0.19
N TYR A 77 14.02 -1.36 0.35
CA TYR A 77 15.42 -0.90 0.30
C TYR A 77 15.87 -0.57 -1.12
N ASP A 78 15.51 -1.35 -2.13
CA ASP A 78 15.90 -1.13 -3.52
C ASP A 78 15.37 0.21 -4.05
N SER A 79 14.19 0.61 -3.62
CA SER A 79 13.59 1.90 -3.96
C SER A 79 14.21 3.10 -3.25
N SER A 80 14.78 2.91 -2.05
CA SER A 80 15.45 3.99 -1.30
C SER A 80 16.85 4.28 -1.85
N PHE A 81 17.53 3.26 -2.37
CA PHE A 81 18.88 3.37 -2.90
C PHE A 81 18.94 4.04 -4.28
N SER A 82 17.89 3.89 -5.09
CA SER A 82 17.80 4.53 -6.41
C SER A 82 17.67 6.06 -6.39
N ARG A 83 17.39 6.67 -5.24
CA ARG A 83 17.18 8.12 -5.10
C ARG A 83 18.40 8.93 -4.71
N TYR A 84 19.35 8.34 -4.00
CA TYR A 84 20.63 8.97 -3.73
C TYR A 84 21.59 8.57 -4.84
N GLY A 85 21.60 9.35 -5.92
CA GLY A 85 22.50 9.22 -7.06
C GLY A 85 23.97 9.33 -6.64
N GLY A 86 24.44 8.34 -5.97
CA GLY A 86 25.85 8.11 -5.60
C GLY A 86 26.36 6.91 -6.38
N GLY A 87 26.99 7.14 -7.53
CA GLY A 87 27.78 6.14 -8.24
C GLY A 87 28.94 5.66 -7.39
N GLY A 88 28.65 4.74 -6.48
CA GLY A 88 29.63 3.98 -5.72
C GLY A 88 29.28 2.51 -5.88
N ALA A 89 30.09 1.77 -6.64
CA ALA A 89 30.00 0.32 -6.69
C ALA A 89 30.14 -0.21 -5.26
N SER A 90 29.08 -0.81 -4.71
CA SER A 90 29.12 -1.46 -3.41
C SER A 90 30.03 -2.68 -3.47
N ILE A 91 31.17 -2.57 -2.80
CA ILE A 91 32.15 -3.63 -2.61
C ILE A 91 31.68 -4.51 -1.44
N ASP A 92 30.55 -5.15 -1.50
CA ASP A 92 30.30 -6.36 -0.71
C ASP A 92 28.97 -7.04 -1.05
N ARG A 93 28.93 -7.66 -2.23
CA ARG A 93 27.82 -8.58 -2.59
C ARG A 93 28.05 -10.00 -2.08
N THR A 94 28.85 -10.21 -1.05
CA THR A 94 29.17 -11.54 -0.51
C THR A 94 28.57 -11.80 0.87
N ARG A 95 27.58 -11.04 1.33
CA ARG A 95 26.74 -11.55 2.41
C ARG A 95 25.67 -12.45 1.80
N LYS A 96 25.83 -13.73 1.98
CA LYS A 96 24.82 -14.76 1.85
C LYS A 96 23.58 -14.37 2.70
N ALA A 97 22.72 -13.53 2.16
CA ALA A 97 21.32 -13.53 2.57
C ALA A 97 20.80 -14.93 2.25
N GLY A 98 20.21 -15.60 3.22
CA GLY A 98 19.68 -16.93 3.06
C GLY A 98 18.84 -16.98 1.78
N ARG A 99 19.27 -17.84 0.87
CA ARG A 99 18.63 -18.06 -0.42
C ARG A 99 17.31 -18.76 -0.15
N THR A 100 16.29 -17.98 0.19
CA THR A 100 14.91 -18.44 -0.02
C THR A 100 14.83 -18.70 -1.52
N GLU A 101 14.62 -19.95 -1.90
CA GLU A 101 14.40 -20.35 -3.29
C GLU A 101 13.36 -19.40 -3.87
N LYS A 102 13.78 -18.58 -4.83
CA LYS A 102 12.85 -17.81 -5.64
C LYS A 102 12.00 -18.85 -6.36
N LYS A 103 10.82 -19.15 -5.81
CA LYS A 103 9.80 -19.86 -6.58
C LYS A 103 9.70 -19.11 -7.90
N ASP A 104 9.84 -19.81 -9.03
CA ASP A 104 9.72 -19.23 -10.37
C ASP A 104 8.36 -18.54 -10.47
N PHE A 105 8.36 -17.24 -10.17
CA PHE A 105 7.16 -16.42 -10.22
C PHE A 105 6.80 -16.19 -11.67
N LYS A 106 5.62 -16.63 -12.10
CA LYS A 106 5.06 -16.37 -13.42
C LYS A 106 3.97 -15.32 -13.29
N PRO A 107 4.13 -14.15 -13.92
CA PRO A 107 3.05 -13.15 -13.97
C PRO A 107 1.76 -13.73 -14.55
N VAL A 108 0.64 -13.28 -14.01
CA VAL A 108 -0.71 -13.62 -14.47
C VAL A 108 -1.39 -12.39 -15.07
N ALA A 109 -2.56 -12.55 -15.67
CA ALA A 109 -3.29 -11.41 -16.21
C ALA A 109 -3.72 -10.44 -15.08
N PRO A 110 -3.58 -9.12 -15.24
CA PRO A 110 -4.06 -8.14 -14.29
C PRO A 110 -5.54 -8.36 -13.96
N GLY A 111 -5.92 -8.24 -12.67
CA GLY A 111 -7.30 -8.41 -12.20
C GLY A 111 -7.82 -9.86 -12.24
N SER A 112 -6.97 -10.85 -12.52
CA SER A 112 -7.39 -12.26 -12.59
C SER A 112 -7.58 -12.92 -11.23
N TYR A 113 -7.05 -12.34 -10.15
CA TYR A 113 -7.27 -12.83 -8.79
C TYR A 113 -8.64 -12.36 -8.28
N THR A 114 -9.59 -13.30 -8.17
CA THR A 114 -11.00 -13.00 -7.86
C THR A 114 -11.34 -13.14 -6.37
N SER A 115 -10.42 -13.68 -5.56
CA SER A 115 -10.66 -13.96 -4.14
C SER A 115 -10.42 -12.79 -3.23
N GLY A 116 -9.92 -11.67 -3.75
CA GLY A 116 -9.66 -10.46 -2.97
C GLY A 116 -9.19 -9.30 -3.84
N ALA A 117 -9.15 -8.12 -3.23
CA ALA A 117 -8.67 -6.89 -3.84
C ALA A 117 -8.09 -5.97 -2.77
N ILE A 118 -7.36 -4.96 -3.19
CA ILE A 118 -6.86 -3.90 -2.32
C ILE A 118 -7.68 -2.63 -2.60
N ILE A 119 -8.09 -1.92 -1.54
CA ILE A 119 -8.69 -0.60 -1.64
C ILE A 119 -7.69 0.40 -1.08
N LEU A 120 -7.12 1.23 -1.94
CA LEU A 120 -6.20 2.30 -1.59
C LEU A 120 -6.97 3.60 -1.39
N ILE A 121 -6.95 4.12 -0.17
CA ILE A 121 -7.56 5.41 0.19
C ILE A 121 -6.41 6.39 0.46
N SER A 122 -6.20 7.38 -0.41
CA SER A 122 -5.06 8.29 -0.35
C SER A 122 -5.34 9.59 -1.11
N ASP A 123 -4.54 10.63 -0.84
CA ASP A 123 -4.45 11.81 -1.73
C ASP A 123 -3.59 11.54 -2.99
N GLY A 124 -3.04 10.35 -3.12
CA GLY A 124 -2.20 9.93 -4.25
C GLY A 124 -0.75 10.39 -4.18
N ARG A 125 -0.42 11.34 -3.32
CA ARG A 125 0.95 11.86 -3.21
C ARG A 125 1.83 10.87 -2.46
N ARG A 126 3.03 10.67 -2.99
CA ARG A 126 4.09 9.92 -2.32
C ARG A 126 5.16 10.88 -1.83
N THR A 127 5.50 10.82 -0.56
CA THR A 127 6.61 11.59 0.02
C THR A 127 7.79 10.72 0.40
N THR A 128 7.58 9.42 0.61
CA THR A 128 8.62 8.46 0.99
C THR A 128 8.27 7.05 0.49
N GLY A 129 9.21 6.11 0.65
CA GLY A 129 9.03 4.70 0.31
C GLY A 129 9.06 4.38 -1.19
N PRO A 130 8.72 3.15 -1.57
CA PRO A 130 8.66 2.66 -2.95
C PRO A 130 7.71 3.45 -3.83
N ASP A 131 7.94 3.38 -5.14
CA ASP A 131 7.03 3.97 -6.13
C ASP A 131 5.69 3.23 -6.13
N PRO A 132 4.53 3.91 -5.97
CA PRO A 132 3.23 3.28 -6.01
C PRO A 132 2.94 2.62 -7.35
N ILE A 133 3.52 3.11 -8.45
CA ILE A 133 3.39 2.50 -9.78
C ILE A 133 4.11 1.15 -9.84
N GLU A 134 5.32 1.06 -9.29
CA GLU A 134 6.05 -0.22 -9.20
C GLU A 134 5.33 -1.21 -8.27
N ALA A 135 4.81 -0.75 -7.14
CA ALA A 135 3.99 -1.58 -6.27
C ALA A 135 2.71 -2.07 -6.97
N ALA A 136 2.06 -1.23 -7.78
CA ALA A 136 0.90 -1.59 -8.58
C ALA A 136 1.24 -2.64 -9.63
N LYS A 137 2.39 -2.54 -10.31
CA LYS A 137 2.86 -3.58 -11.24
C LYS A 137 3.04 -4.92 -10.54
N MET A 138 3.61 -4.93 -9.34
CA MET A 138 3.75 -6.16 -8.55
C MET A 138 2.40 -6.78 -8.16
N ALA A 139 1.38 -5.96 -7.90
CA ALA A 139 0.01 -6.42 -7.67
C ALA A 139 -0.62 -6.95 -8.96
N ALA A 140 -0.46 -6.25 -10.08
CA ALA A 140 -0.93 -6.64 -11.40
C ALA A 140 -0.36 -7.98 -11.84
N ASP A 141 0.96 -8.19 -11.69
CA ASP A 141 1.65 -9.44 -12.02
C ASP A 141 1.10 -10.65 -11.22
N ARG A 142 0.51 -10.38 -10.05
CA ARG A 142 -0.16 -11.39 -9.20
C ARG A 142 -1.69 -11.43 -9.41
N GLY A 143 -2.17 -10.69 -10.39
CA GLY A 143 -3.59 -10.62 -10.72
C GLY A 143 -4.44 -9.82 -9.73
N VAL A 144 -3.84 -9.22 -8.71
CA VAL A 144 -4.57 -8.50 -7.65
C VAL A 144 -4.99 -7.13 -8.16
N ARG A 145 -6.29 -6.84 -8.08
CA ARG A 145 -6.87 -5.54 -8.42
C ARG A 145 -6.71 -4.55 -7.28
N VAL A 146 -6.36 -3.30 -7.62
CA VAL A 146 -6.31 -2.20 -6.67
C VAL A 146 -7.36 -1.15 -7.05
N PHE A 147 -8.37 -1.01 -6.23
CA PHE A 147 -9.31 0.11 -6.33
C PHE A 147 -8.74 1.33 -5.61
N THR A 148 -8.89 2.50 -6.18
CA THR A 148 -8.36 3.74 -5.60
C THR A 148 -9.49 4.70 -5.25
N VAL A 149 -9.43 5.25 -4.04
CA VAL A 149 -10.32 6.30 -3.54
C VAL A 149 -9.46 7.52 -3.20
N GLY A 150 -9.62 8.58 -4.00
CA GLY A 150 -8.91 9.84 -3.80
C GLY A 150 -9.63 10.75 -2.82
N PHE A 151 -8.91 11.41 -1.93
CA PHE A 151 -9.43 12.49 -1.11
C PHE A 151 -8.54 13.73 -1.22
N GLY A 152 -9.16 14.90 -1.10
CA GLY A 152 -8.50 16.19 -1.30
C GLY A 152 -9.06 16.93 -2.52
N THR A 153 -8.50 18.09 -2.79
CA THR A 153 -8.87 18.93 -3.95
C THR A 153 -7.70 19.00 -4.93
N ARG A 154 -8.01 19.18 -6.22
CA ARG A 154 -6.98 19.31 -7.28
C ARG A 154 -6.12 20.56 -7.09
N ASP A 155 -6.71 21.65 -6.62
CA ASP A 155 -6.02 22.92 -6.39
C ASP A 155 -5.27 22.93 -5.06
N GLY A 156 -5.45 21.91 -4.25
CA GLY A 156 -4.95 21.83 -2.89
C GLY A 156 -5.86 22.61 -1.93
N GLY A 157 -5.85 22.21 -0.68
CA GLY A 157 -6.60 22.86 0.39
C GLY A 157 -5.96 22.64 1.74
N ALA A 158 -6.10 23.60 2.63
CA ALA A 158 -5.68 23.46 3.99
C ALA A 158 -6.72 22.63 4.77
N ILE A 159 -6.31 21.50 5.32
CA ILE A 159 -7.12 20.72 6.24
C ILE A 159 -6.59 20.98 7.66
N GLY A 160 -7.44 21.59 8.50
CA GLY A 160 -7.13 21.80 9.91
C GLY A 160 -7.43 20.53 10.72
N PHE A 161 -6.44 20.07 11.48
CA PHE A 161 -6.64 18.99 12.43
C PHE A 161 -5.82 19.27 13.71
N GLU A 162 -6.45 19.27 14.86
CA GLU A 162 -5.84 19.51 16.18
C GLU A 162 -4.95 20.76 16.23
N GLY A 163 -5.37 21.87 15.61
CA GLY A 163 -4.63 23.13 15.60
C GLY A 163 -3.47 23.20 14.59
N MET A 164 -3.24 22.15 13.82
CA MET A 164 -2.29 22.13 12.70
C MET A 164 -3.01 22.20 11.37
N SER A 165 -2.48 22.98 10.43
CA SER A 165 -2.99 23.08 9.06
C SER A 165 -2.07 22.28 8.13
N PHE A 166 -2.65 21.33 7.40
CA PHE A 166 -1.96 20.53 6.39
C PHE A 166 -2.47 20.93 5.02
N TRP A 167 -1.55 21.21 4.10
CA TRP A 167 -1.89 21.44 2.71
C TRP A 167 -1.99 20.09 1.99
N VAL A 168 -3.20 19.70 1.60
CA VAL A 168 -3.46 18.44 0.89
C VAL A 168 -3.90 18.74 -0.53
N ARG A 169 -3.17 18.19 -1.49
CA ARG A 169 -3.48 18.26 -2.91
C ARG A 169 -3.63 16.85 -3.45
N LEU A 170 -4.72 16.58 -4.15
CA LEU A 170 -5.01 15.30 -4.77
C LEU A 170 -4.11 15.07 -6.00
N ASP A 171 -3.37 13.98 -6.01
CA ASP A 171 -2.67 13.44 -7.18
C ASP A 171 -3.54 12.35 -7.82
N GLU A 172 -4.54 12.79 -8.57
CA GLU A 172 -5.49 11.91 -9.23
C GLU A 172 -4.84 11.05 -10.31
N GLU A 173 -3.79 11.54 -10.96
CA GLU A 173 -3.09 10.83 -12.04
C GLU A 173 -2.39 9.58 -11.51
N THR A 174 -1.70 9.68 -10.39
CA THR A 174 -1.08 8.51 -9.74
C THR A 174 -2.12 7.49 -9.32
N LEU A 175 -3.24 7.91 -8.72
CA LEU A 175 -4.31 7.00 -8.32
C LEU A 175 -4.96 6.29 -9.52
N LYS A 176 -5.25 7.02 -10.58
CA LYS A 176 -5.77 6.45 -11.84
C LYS A 176 -4.79 5.47 -12.48
N ALA A 177 -3.49 5.81 -12.47
CA ALA A 177 -2.46 4.92 -13.03
C ALA A 177 -2.40 3.60 -12.25
N VAL A 178 -2.41 3.63 -10.92
CA VAL A 178 -2.46 2.42 -10.07
C VAL A 178 -3.67 1.55 -10.41
N ALA A 179 -4.87 2.15 -10.50
CA ALA A 179 -6.08 1.40 -10.83
C ALA A 179 -6.02 0.79 -12.24
N ARG A 180 -5.55 1.54 -13.24
CA ARG A 180 -5.45 1.04 -14.63
C ARG A 180 -4.46 -0.10 -14.80
N ILE A 181 -3.30 -0.05 -14.09
CA ILE A 181 -2.27 -1.08 -14.15
C ILE A 181 -2.79 -2.40 -13.60
N THR A 182 -3.64 -2.35 -12.59
CA THR A 182 -4.12 -3.55 -11.89
C THR A 182 -5.44 -4.12 -12.45
N GLY A 183 -6.12 -3.43 -13.35
CA GLY A 183 -7.33 -3.89 -14.08
C GLY A 183 -8.63 -3.37 -13.53
#